data_be75c076489a6f6f90af11df20a18027
#
_entry.id   be75c076489a6f6f90af11df20a18027
#
_cell.length_a   1.000
_cell.length_b   1.000
_cell.length_c   1.000
_cell.angle_alpha   90.00
_cell.angle_beta   90.00
_cell.angle_gamma   90.00
#
_symmetry.space_group_name_H-M   'P 1'
#
loop_
_entity.id
_entity.type
_entity.pdbx_description
1 polymer ?
#
loop_
_entity_poly.entity_id
_entity_poly.type
_entity_poly.pdbx_seq_one_letter_code
_entity_poly.pdbx_strand_id
1 'polypeptide(L)'
;MDLGIKGKVALITGGSRGLGRQSALALAHEGVDVAICGRTEKSLSSTVTEIKKLGVNSLGIIADVTESADIGSLHSEVCESLGAVDILVNNAGGSLSREDIEGTSLEDYKKTFDLNLFGGFELMKLVIPQMKENNWGRIINIASIYGREYGGNISYMSAKAALIAATKHSAISLAKDGILVNSIAPGSIEVPEGSWERFQNENSPDVVEGFISDNLPMGRFGWPEPLGDLVAFLASNRSGLITGSCIVIDGGQSISMI
;
A
#
# COMPACT_ATOMS: atom_id res chain seq x y z
N MET A 1 -14.71 -5.59 -17.01
CA MET A 1 -13.47 -6.00 -17.76
C MET A 1 -12.92 -7.21 -17.01
N ASP A 2 -12.65 -8.31 -17.69
CA ASP A 2 -11.96 -9.43 -17.04
C ASP A 2 -10.48 -9.07 -16.82
N LEU A 3 -10.05 -9.06 -15.57
CA LEU A 3 -8.67 -8.74 -15.14
C LEU A 3 -7.73 -9.95 -15.22
N GLY A 4 -8.27 -11.17 -15.33
CA GLY A 4 -7.49 -12.41 -15.46
C GLY A 4 -6.70 -12.80 -14.22
N ILE A 5 -7.18 -12.43 -13.02
CA ILE A 5 -6.51 -12.71 -11.73
C ILE A 5 -7.33 -13.57 -10.77
N LYS A 6 -8.46 -14.07 -11.19
CA LYS A 6 -9.28 -14.98 -10.38
C LYS A 6 -8.47 -16.22 -9.95
N GLY A 7 -8.57 -16.58 -8.68
CA GLY A 7 -7.87 -17.71 -8.07
C GLY A 7 -6.38 -17.43 -7.76
N LYS A 8 -5.89 -16.21 -7.95
CA LYS A 8 -4.59 -15.77 -7.47
C LYS A 8 -4.64 -15.53 -5.96
N VAL A 9 -3.48 -15.51 -5.32
CA VAL A 9 -3.32 -15.25 -3.89
C VAL A 9 -2.66 -13.87 -3.69
N ALA A 10 -3.31 -13.00 -2.92
CA ALA A 10 -2.79 -11.69 -2.57
C ALA A 10 -2.44 -11.59 -1.08
N LEU A 11 -1.30 -10.97 -0.77
CA LEU A 11 -0.93 -10.52 0.58
C LEU A 11 -0.91 -8.99 0.62
N ILE A 12 -1.69 -8.40 1.53
CA ILE A 12 -1.79 -6.96 1.73
C ILE A 12 -1.36 -6.59 3.14
N THR A 13 -0.29 -5.79 3.27
CA THR A 13 0.14 -5.27 4.56
C THR A 13 -0.70 -4.08 5.00
N GLY A 14 -1.03 -3.99 6.31
CA GLY A 14 -1.92 -2.95 6.80
C GLY A 14 -3.34 -3.03 6.20
N GLY A 15 -3.79 -4.25 5.88
CA GLY A 15 -5.05 -4.53 5.18
C GLY A 15 -6.31 -4.43 6.03
N SER A 16 -6.19 -4.13 7.33
CA SER A 16 -7.33 -4.13 8.25
C SER A 16 -8.21 -2.88 8.17
N ARG A 17 -7.76 -1.79 7.55
CA ARG A 17 -8.50 -0.52 7.40
C ARG A 17 -7.94 0.31 6.24
N GLY A 18 -8.62 1.42 5.96
CA GLY A 18 -8.16 2.45 5.02
C GLY A 18 -7.87 1.92 3.62
N LEU A 19 -6.76 2.37 3.03
CA LEU A 19 -6.37 2.03 1.67
C LEU A 19 -6.05 0.55 1.49
N GLY A 20 -5.43 -0.08 2.50
CA GLY A 20 -5.15 -1.51 2.48
C GLY A 20 -6.41 -2.37 2.49
N ARG A 21 -7.41 -2.02 3.32
CA ARG A 21 -8.71 -2.69 3.31
C ARG A 21 -9.38 -2.54 1.95
N GLN A 22 -9.38 -1.34 1.38
CA GLN A 22 -10.00 -1.11 0.08
C GLN A 22 -9.30 -1.89 -1.05
N SER A 23 -7.95 -1.96 -1.01
CA SER A 23 -7.18 -2.80 -1.92
C SER A 23 -7.55 -4.29 -1.78
N ALA A 24 -7.72 -4.77 -0.55
CA ALA A 24 -8.12 -6.14 -0.26
C ALA A 24 -9.51 -6.46 -0.82
N LEU A 25 -10.48 -5.57 -0.63
CA LEU A 25 -11.84 -5.72 -1.16
C LEU A 25 -11.87 -5.69 -2.68
N ALA A 26 -11.14 -4.77 -3.31
CA ALA A 26 -11.07 -4.68 -4.77
C ALA A 26 -10.50 -5.96 -5.40
N LEU A 27 -9.42 -6.52 -4.83
CA LEU A 27 -8.86 -7.79 -5.29
C LEU A 27 -9.83 -8.97 -5.05
N ALA A 28 -10.50 -9.00 -3.92
CA ALA A 28 -11.50 -10.03 -3.60
C ALA A 28 -12.70 -10.00 -4.58
N HIS A 29 -13.15 -8.81 -5.00
CA HIS A 29 -14.20 -8.68 -6.02
C HIS A 29 -13.80 -9.29 -7.37
N GLU A 30 -12.50 -9.33 -7.67
CA GLU A 30 -11.96 -9.99 -8.87
C GLU A 30 -11.69 -11.49 -8.67
N GLY A 31 -12.12 -12.06 -7.53
CA GLY A 31 -11.99 -13.49 -7.24
C GLY A 31 -10.60 -13.90 -6.77
N VAL A 32 -9.81 -12.98 -6.22
CA VAL A 32 -8.50 -13.24 -5.63
C VAL A 32 -8.68 -13.70 -4.18
N ASP A 33 -7.97 -14.76 -3.77
CA ASP A 33 -7.87 -15.15 -2.37
C ASP A 33 -6.94 -14.18 -1.62
N VAL A 34 -7.38 -13.70 -0.45
CA VAL A 34 -6.75 -12.52 0.16
C VAL A 34 -6.27 -12.79 1.58
N ALA A 35 -4.98 -12.64 1.81
CA ALA A 35 -4.39 -12.50 3.14
C ALA A 35 -4.15 -11.03 3.47
N ILE A 36 -4.52 -10.62 4.67
CA ILE A 36 -4.24 -9.29 5.20
C ILE A 36 -3.48 -9.39 6.52
N CYS A 37 -2.55 -8.49 6.77
CA CYS A 37 -1.97 -8.36 8.10
C CYS A 37 -2.18 -6.98 8.72
N GLY A 38 -2.06 -6.94 10.05
CA GLY A 38 -2.16 -5.73 10.85
C GLY A 38 -1.98 -6.04 12.32
N ARG A 39 -1.99 -5.02 13.18
CA ARG A 39 -1.68 -5.15 14.60
C ARG A 39 -2.89 -5.35 15.51
N THR A 40 -4.10 -5.24 14.99
CA THR A 40 -5.32 -5.25 15.80
C THR A 40 -6.28 -6.34 15.31
N GLU A 41 -6.50 -7.34 16.13
CA GLU A 41 -7.36 -8.49 15.82
C GLU A 41 -8.78 -8.10 15.41
N LYS A 42 -9.40 -7.18 16.15
CA LYS A 42 -10.78 -6.74 15.88
C LYS A 42 -10.98 -6.19 14.47
N SER A 43 -10.07 -5.31 14.01
CA SER A 43 -10.17 -4.72 12.67
C SER A 43 -9.82 -5.74 11.58
N LEU A 44 -8.88 -6.64 11.83
CA LEU A 44 -8.56 -7.76 10.92
C LEU A 44 -9.77 -8.66 10.72
N SER A 45 -10.37 -9.16 11.81
CA SER A 45 -11.53 -10.07 11.77
C SER A 45 -12.73 -9.44 11.06
N SER A 46 -12.97 -8.14 11.26
CA SER A 46 -14.02 -7.40 10.55
C SER A 46 -13.79 -7.43 9.04
N THR A 47 -12.58 -7.05 8.59
CA THR A 47 -12.25 -7.00 7.16
C THR A 47 -12.23 -8.39 6.53
N VAL A 48 -11.69 -9.40 7.20
CA VAL A 48 -11.76 -10.80 6.75
C VAL A 48 -13.19 -11.27 6.53
N THR A 49 -14.09 -10.90 7.46
CA THR A 49 -15.51 -11.24 7.34
C THR A 49 -16.16 -10.60 6.12
N GLU A 50 -15.79 -9.37 5.79
CA GLU A 50 -16.28 -8.69 4.58
C GLU A 50 -15.74 -9.34 3.31
N ILE A 51 -14.44 -9.67 3.27
CA ILE A 51 -13.82 -10.35 2.13
C ILE A 51 -14.47 -11.73 1.88
N LYS A 52 -14.69 -12.52 2.93
CA LYS A 52 -15.35 -13.84 2.81
C LYS A 52 -16.75 -13.77 2.22
N LYS A 53 -17.50 -12.68 2.43
CA LYS A 53 -18.82 -12.48 1.82
C LYS A 53 -18.76 -12.36 0.30
N LEU A 54 -17.60 -12.04 -0.26
CA LEU A 54 -17.36 -11.97 -1.71
C LEU A 54 -17.09 -13.34 -2.35
N GLY A 55 -17.07 -14.42 -1.54
CA GLY A 55 -16.96 -15.80 -2.04
C GLY A 55 -15.53 -16.27 -2.29
N VAL A 56 -14.53 -15.60 -1.76
CA VAL A 56 -13.10 -15.96 -1.83
C VAL A 56 -12.58 -16.41 -0.47
N ASN A 57 -11.46 -17.13 -0.45
CA ASN A 57 -10.76 -17.44 0.79
C ASN A 57 -10.10 -16.18 1.35
N SER A 58 -10.09 -16.04 2.67
CA SER A 58 -9.45 -14.91 3.32
C SER A 58 -8.85 -15.26 4.67
N LEU A 59 -7.68 -14.71 4.94
CA LEU A 59 -6.89 -14.90 6.16
C LEU A 59 -6.50 -13.54 6.74
N GLY A 60 -6.63 -13.38 8.05
CA GLY A 60 -6.17 -12.20 8.79
C GLY A 60 -5.11 -12.60 9.81
N ILE A 61 -3.92 -12.05 9.70
CA ILE A 61 -2.76 -12.40 10.53
C ILE A 61 -2.32 -11.17 11.34
N ILE A 62 -2.14 -11.37 12.65
CA ILE A 62 -1.55 -10.33 13.51
C ILE A 62 -0.04 -10.33 13.25
N ALA A 63 0.48 -9.24 12.70
CA ALA A 63 1.90 -9.06 12.44
C ALA A 63 2.28 -7.59 12.41
N ASP A 64 3.46 -7.26 12.92
CA ASP A 64 4.10 -5.96 12.76
C ASP A 64 5.19 -6.06 11.69
N VAL A 65 5.00 -5.34 10.59
CA VAL A 65 5.95 -5.34 9.46
C VAL A 65 7.29 -4.66 9.76
N THR A 66 7.48 -4.15 10.97
CA THR A 66 8.78 -3.65 11.44
C THR A 66 9.61 -4.73 12.13
N GLU A 67 9.02 -5.93 12.35
CA GLU A 67 9.64 -7.06 13.02
C GLU A 67 9.92 -8.20 12.03
N SER A 68 11.19 -8.48 11.73
CA SER A 68 11.57 -9.53 10.75
C SER A 68 11.03 -10.92 11.09
N ALA A 69 10.89 -11.24 12.39
CA ALA A 69 10.31 -12.51 12.82
C ALA A 69 8.82 -12.63 12.44
N ASP A 70 8.06 -11.54 12.60
CA ASP A 70 6.66 -11.49 12.22
C ASP A 70 6.50 -11.59 10.70
N ILE A 71 7.37 -10.93 9.93
CA ILE A 71 7.37 -10.98 8.46
C ILE A 71 7.58 -12.40 7.95
N GLY A 72 8.56 -13.14 8.52
CA GLY A 72 8.80 -14.53 8.15
C GLY A 72 7.62 -15.44 8.47
N SER A 73 7.04 -15.30 9.67
CA SER A 73 5.87 -16.06 10.10
C SER A 73 4.64 -15.74 9.25
N LEU A 74 4.38 -14.46 8.97
CA LEU A 74 3.31 -14.00 8.09
C LEU A 74 3.36 -14.67 6.71
N HIS A 75 4.53 -14.62 6.06
CA HIS A 75 4.69 -15.24 4.74
C HIS A 75 4.45 -16.75 4.78
N SER A 76 5.01 -17.46 5.77
CA SER A 76 4.85 -18.91 5.91
C SER A 76 3.38 -19.28 6.11
N GLU A 77 2.66 -18.61 7.01
CA GLU A 77 1.25 -18.88 7.29
C GLU A 77 0.36 -18.63 6.08
N VAL A 78 0.63 -17.58 5.28
CA VAL A 78 -0.08 -17.35 4.02
C VAL A 78 0.16 -18.48 3.03
N CYS A 79 1.42 -18.89 2.84
CA CYS A 79 1.75 -19.97 1.91
C CYS A 79 1.13 -21.31 2.31
N GLU A 80 1.09 -21.63 3.61
CA GLU A 80 0.48 -22.86 4.12
C GLU A 80 -1.05 -22.87 3.99
N SER A 81 -1.70 -21.69 4.16
CA SER A 81 -3.16 -21.59 4.22
C SER A 81 -3.82 -21.30 2.87
N LEU A 82 -3.21 -20.48 2.04
CA LEU A 82 -3.80 -20.03 0.76
C LEU A 82 -2.95 -20.41 -0.46
N GLY A 83 -1.69 -20.74 -0.26
CA GLY A 83 -0.73 -21.01 -1.33
C GLY A 83 0.24 -19.87 -1.57
N ALA A 84 1.05 -20.01 -2.61
CA ALA A 84 2.08 -19.04 -2.98
C ALA A 84 1.52 -17.65 -3.24
N VAL A 85 2.19 -16.62 -2.74
CA VAL A 85 1.78 -15.22 -2.94
C VAL A 85 2.06 -14.80 -4.39
N ASP A 86 1.01 -14.61 -5.15
CA ASP A 86 1.08 -14.09 -6.54
C ASP A 86 1.11 -12.55 -6.58
N ILE A 87 0.40 -11.91 -5.65
CA ILE A 87 0.21 -10.46 -5.59
C ILE A 87 0.62 -9.97 -4.19
N LEU A 88 1.61 -9.07 -4.13
CA LEU A 88 2.02 -8.41 -2.90
C LEU A 88 1.65 -6.93 -2.94
N VAL A 89 0.87 -6.46 -1.98
CA VAL A 89 0.57 -5.03 -1.79
C VAL A 89 1.24 -4.55 -0.50
N ASN A 90 2.37 -3.87 -0.63
CA ASN A 90 3.05 -3.20 0.47
C ASN A 90 2.35 -1.88 0.76
N ASN A 91 1.34 -1.93 1.65
CA ASN A 91 0.53 -0.78 2.00
C ASN A 91 0.79 -0.29 3.42
N ALA A 92 1.26 -1.13 4.34
CA ALA A 92 1.60 -0.67 5.69
C ALA A 92 2.56 0.53 5.62
N GLY A 93 2.22 1.60 6.33
CA GLY A 93 2.99 2.82 6.28
C GLY A 93 2.30 3.95 7.03
N GLY A 94 3.02 5.04 7.19
CA GLY A 94 2.52 6.25 7.84
C GLY A 94 3.66 7.11 8.36
N SER A 95 3.30 8.31 8.79
CA SER A 95 4.20 9.23 9.46
C SER A 95 4.22 8.95 10.96
N LEU A 96 5.38 8.74 11.55
CA LEU A 96 5.57 8.52 12.98
C LEU A 96 5.91 9.81 13.74
N SER A 97 6.31 10.87 13.04
CA SER A 97 6.60 12.18 13.60
C SER A 97 5.88 13.27 12.79
N ARG A 98 5.62 14.41 13.41
CA ARG A 98 5.14 15.63 12.73
C ARG A 98 6.23 16.71 12.70
N GLU A 99 7.42 16.38 13.25
CA GLU A 99 8.54 17.29 13.38
C GLU A 99 9.29 17.50 12.07
N ASP A 100 9.95 18.64 11.97
CA ASP A 100 10.90 18.96 10.88
C ASP A 100 12.28 18.32 11.11
N ILE A 101 13.29 18.81 10.39
CA ILE A 101 14.66 18.27 10.46
C ILE A 101 15.29 18.49 11.86
N GLU A 102 14.94 19.55 12.57
CA GLU A 102 15.53 19.85 13.87
C GLU A 102 14.89 19.01 14.99
N GLY A 103 13.58 18.77 14.90
CA GLY A 103 12.81 18.01 15.90
C GLY A 103 12.81 16.49 15.67
N THR A 104 13.08 16.01 14.46
CA THR A 104 13.05 14.58 14.15
C THR A 104 14.27 13.85 14.71
N SER A 105 14.07 12.95 15.68
CA SER A 105 15.15 12.10 16.19
C SER A 105 15.63 11.10 15.15
N LEU A 106 16.92 10.70 15.21
CA LEU A 106 17.44 9.62 14.34
C LEU A 106 16.70 8.29 14.57
N GLU A 107 16.21 8.04 15.77
CA GLU A 107 15.43 6.85 16.11
C GLU A 107 14.07 6.85 15.39
N ASP A 108 13.33 7.96 15.44
CA ASP A 108 12.05 8.10 14.73
C ASP A 108 12.23 8.06 13.22
N TYR A 109 13.34 8.61 12.74
CA TYR A 109 13.71 8.53 11.33
C TYR A 109 13.88 7.07 10.89
N LYS A 110 14.64 6.26 11.65
CA LYS A 110 14.85 4.82 11.38
C LYS A 110 13.54 4.04 11.46
N LYS A 111 12.74 4.21 12.51
CA LYS A 111 11.43 3.56 12.67
C LYS A 111 10.48 3.89 11.49
N THR A 112 10.56 5.12 10.98
CA THR A 112 9.78 5.51 9.79
C THR A 112 10.23 4.72 8.56
N PHE A 113 11.53 4.49 8.39
CA PHE A 113 12.06 3.67 7.30
C PHE A 113 11.72 2.19 7.48
N ASP A 114 11.79 1.65 8.70
CA ASP A 114 11.39 0.27 8.99
C ASP A 114 9.95 0.03 8.55
N LEU A 115 9.04 0.91 8.95
CA LEU A 115 7.61 0.80 8.63
C LEU A 115 7.30 1.02 7.14
N ASN A 116 7.94 2.01 6.49
CA ASN A 116 7.53 2.45 5.15
C ASN A 116 8.34 1.84 4.00
N LEU A 117 9.48 1.22 4.30
CA LEU A 117 10.41 0.69 3.30
C LEU A 117 10.90 -0.72 3.63
N PHE A 118 11.56 -0.91 4.77
CA PHE A 118 12.32 -2.16 5.01
C PHE A 118 11.41 -3.36 5.18
N GLY A 119 10.30 -3.25 5.90
CA GLY A 119 9.35 -4.36 6.03
C GLY A 119 8.78 -4.83 4.69
N GLY A 120 8.41 -3.88 3.81
CA GLY A 120 7.97 -4.20 2.46
C GLY A 120 9.09 -4.83 1.62
N PHE A 121 10.33 -4.37 1.78
CA PHE A 121 11.48 -4.94 1.10
C PHE A 121 11.76 -6.40 1.54
N GLU A 122 11.65 -6.70 2.82
CA GLU A 122 11.78 -8.08 3.32
C GLU A 122 10.69 -9.00 2.73
N LEU A 123 9.43 -8.56 2.72
CA LEU A 123 8.35 -9.32 2.09
C LEU A 123 8.60 -9.55 0.59
N MET A 124 9.08 -8.55 -0.13
CA MET A 124 9.47 -8.73 -1.55
C MET A 124 10.50 -9.83 -1.70
N LYS A 125 11.52 -9.89 -0.85
CA LYS A 125 12.55 -10.95 -0.89
C LYS A 125 11.98 -12.34 -0.67
N LEU A 126 10.94 -12.49 0.14
CA LEU A 126 10.29 -13.77 0.44
C LEU A 126 9.40 -14.25 -0.71
N VAL A 127 8.65 -13.35 -1.37
CA VAL A 127 7.71 -13.73 -2.42
C VAL A 127 8.36 -13.89 -3.81
N ILE A 128 9.43 -13.15 -4.10
CA ILE A 128 10.09 -13.14 -5.42
C ILE A 128 10.56 -14.53 -5.89
N PRO A 129 11.16 -15.41 -5.07
CA PRO A 129 11.60 -16.73 -5.54
C PRO A 129 10.46 -17.52 -6.18
N GLN A 130 9.31 -17.59 -5.51
CA GLN A 130 8.16 -18.32 -6.00
C GLN A 130 7.50 -17.65 -7.22
N MET A 131 7.44 -16.31 -7.23
CA MET A 131 6.98 -15.57 -8.41
C MET A 131 7.84 -15.86 -9.64
N LYS A 132 9.18 -16.03 -9.47
CA LYS A 132 10.10 -16.41 -10.55
C LYS A 132 9.84 -17.83 -11.05
N GLU A 133 9.64 -18.80 -10.16
CA GLU A 133 9.29 -20.18 -10.52
C GLU A 133 8.00 -20.24 -11.36
N ASN A 134 7.01 -19.40 -11.00
CA ASN A 134 5.74 -19.30 -11.70
C ASN A 134 5.81 -18.42 -12.97
N ASN A 135 6.92 -17.72 -13.19
CA ASN A 135 7.07 -16.72 -14.27
C ASN A 135 5.94 -15.68 -14.27
N TRP A 136 5.44 -15.34 -13.08
CA TRP A 136 4.34 -14.40 -12.87
C TRP A 136 4.38 -13.83 -11.47
N GLY A 137 4.25 -12.53 -11.33
CA GLY A 137 4.13 -11.85 -10.05
C GLY A 137 3.70 -10.41 -10.20
N ARG A 138 3.03 -9.88 -9.17
CA ARG A 138 2.63 -8.47 -9.09
C ARG A 138 3.00 -7.91 -7.73
N ILE A 139 3.78 -6.85 -7.72
CA ILE A 139 4.18 -6.14 -6.50
C ILE A 139 3.75 -4.69 -6.63
N ILE A 140 2.92 -4.24 -5.70
CA ILE A 140 2.35 -2.89 -5.68
C ILE A 140 2.74 -2.23 -4.36
N ASN A 141 3.54 -1.18 -4.44
CA ASN A 141 4.02 -0.43 -3.29
C ASN A 141 3.20 0.86 -3.11
N ILE A 142 2.56 1.04 -1.97
CA ILE A 142 1.82 2.28 -1.68
C ILE A 142 2.80 3.34 -1.19
N ALA A 143 3.17 4.22 -2.12
CA ALA A 143 4.06 5.36 -1.89
C ALA A 143 3.27 6.58 -1.34
N SER A 144 3.54 7.75 -1.86
CA SER A 144 2.84 9.03 -1.58
C SER A 144 3.24 10.05 -2.63
N ILE A 145 2.42 11.06 -2.87
CA ILE A 145 2.85 12.26 -3.60
C ILE A 145 4.09 12.89 -2.97
N TYR A 146 4.22 12.84 -1.63
CA TYR A 146 5.41 13.31 -0.91
C TYR A 146 6.68 12.46 -1.11
N GLY A 147 6.62 11.34 -1.80
CA GLY A 147 7.80 10.66 -2.32
C GLY A 147 8.30 11.22 -3.67
N ARG A 148 7.56 12.14 -4.28
CA ARG A 148 7.82 12.75 -5.59
C ARG A 148 8.05 14.26 -5.53
N GLU A 149 7.57 14.89 -4.49
CA GLU A 149 7.65 16.33 -4.28
C GLU A 149 7.79 16.66 -2.80
N TYR A 150 8.11 17.91 -2.51
CA TYR A 150 8.22 18.39 -1.13
C TYR A 150 6.86 18.37 -0.42
N GLY A 151 6.85 17.85 0.82
CA GLY A 151 5.69 17.86 1.71
C GLY A 151 5.76 16.80 2.80
N GLY A 152 4.89 16.90 3.77
CA GLY A 152 4.93 16.05 4.96
C GLY A 152 6.17 16.30 5.82
N ASN A 153 6.57 15.33 6.64
CA ASN A 153 7.80 15.41 7.41
C ASN A 153 8.98 14.74 6.67
N ILE A 154 10.20 15.08 7.10
CA ILE A 154 11.42 14.67 6.42
C ILE A 154 11.60 13.15 6.37
N SER A 155 11.31 12.42 7.43
CA SER A 155 11.50 10.97 7.49
C SER A 155 10.52 10.23 6.57
N TYR A 156 9.26 10.64 6.57
CA TYR A 156 8.22 10.06 5.71
C TYR A 156 8.48 10.33 4.23
N MET A 157 8.74 11.60 3.88
CA MET A 157 9.06 11.99 2.50
C MET A 157 10.26 11.20 1.97
N SER A 158 11.34 11.12 2.75
CA SER A 158 12.56 10.38 2.38
C SER A 158 12.29 8.88 2.20
N ALA A 159 11.53 8.25 3.11
CA ALA A 159 11.20 6.83 3.01
C ALA A 159 10.33 6.53 1.78
N LYS A 160 9.35 7.39 1.46
CA LYS A 160 8.49 7.23 0.28
C LYS A 160 9.24 7.49 -1.04
N ALA A 161 10.19 8.42 -1.06
CA ALA A 161 11.09 8.60 -2.20
C ALA A 161 11.98 7.37 -2.41
N ALA A 162 12.55 6.83 -1.33
CA ALA A 162 13.34 5.59 -1.38
C ALA A 162 12.51 4.38 -1.88
N LEU A 163 11.23 4.28 -1.46
CA LEU A 163 10.31 3.24 -1.93
C LEU A 163 10.05 3.33 -3.43
N ILE A 164 9.88 4.53 -3.98
CA ILE A 164 9.71 4.75 -5.43
C ILE A 164 10.99 4.34 -6.18
N ALA A 165 12.17 4.70 -5.67
CA ALA A 165 13.44 4.31 -6.26
C ALA A 165 13.65 2.78 -6.23
N ALA A 166 13.34 2.14 -5.08
CA ALA A 166 13.40 0.69 -4.94
C ALA A 166 12.41 -0.03 -5.88
N THR A 167 11.20 0.53 -6.06
CA THR A 167 10.21 0.04 -7.02
C THR A 167 10.77 0.03 -8.44
N LYS A 168 11.38 1.14 -8.87
CA LYS A 168 11.94 1.27 -10.21
C LYS A 168 13.08 0.27 -10.45
N HIS A 169 14.00 0.16 -9.50
CA HIS A 169 15.11 -0.78 -9.59
C HIS A 169 14.62 -2.23 -9.68
N SER A 170 13.69 -2.62 -8.78
CA SER A 170 13.12 -3.98 -8.74
C SER A 170 12.38 -4.33 -10.03
N ALA A 171 11.61 -3.38 -10.58
CA ALA A 171 10.91 -3.55 -11.84
C ALA A 171 11.83 -3.92 -13.00
N ILE A 172 12.94 -3.18 -13.16
CA ILE A 172 13.92 -3.46 -14.22
C ILE A 172 14.58 -4.82 -14.02
N SER A 173 14.93 -5.16 -12.79
CA SER A 173 15.60 -6.42 -12.45
C SER A 173 14.74 -7.66 -12.67
N LEU A 174 13.42 -7.54 -12.48
CA LEU A 174 12.47 -8.66 -12.41
C LEU A 174 11.57 -8.80 -13.65
N ALA A 175 11.56 -7.80 -14.54
CA ALA A 175 10.68 -7.80 -15.72
C ALA A 175 10.82 -9.06 -16.59
N LYS A 176 12.05 -9.55 -16.80
CA LYS A 176 12.33 -10.76 -17.57
C LYS A 176 11.73 -12.03 -16.96
N ASP A 177 11.45 -12.01 -15.66
CA ASP A 177 10.90 -13.11 -14.90
C ASP A 177 9.35 -13.02 -14.81
N GLY A 178 8.70 -12.14 -15.60
CA GLY A 178 7.25 -11.94 -15.61
C GLY A 178 6.70 -11.24 -14.37
N ILE A 179 7.57 -10.65 -13.53
CA ILE A 179 7.20 -9.96 -12.30
C ILE A 179 7.15 -8.45 -12.56
N LEU A 180 5.97 -7.85 -12.36
CA LEU A 180 5.77 -6.41 -12.52
C LEU A 180 5.74 -5.75 -11.14
N VAL A 181 6.54 -4.69 -11.00
CA VAL A 181 6.66 -3.94 -9.75
C VAL A 181 6.31 -2.48 -10.01
N ASN A 182 5.26 -1.99 -9.37
CA ASN A 182 4.81 -0.61 -9.52
C ASN A 182 4.56 0.04 -8.15
N SER A 183 4.51 1.35 -8.12
CA SER A 183 4.06 2.10 -6.97
C SER A 183 2.85 2.98 -7.30
N ILE A 184 2.02 3.22 -6.30
CA ILE A 184 0.93 4.18 -6.33
C ILE A 184 1.28 5.31 -5.38
N ALA A 185 1.11 6.55 -5.81
CA ALA A 185 1.34 7.75 -5.02
C ALA A 185 -0.01 8.44 -4.71
N PRO A 186 -0.68 8.08 -3.60
CA PRO A 186 -1.90 8.75 -3.21
C PRO A 186 -1.62 10.16 -2.69
N GLY A 187 -2.58 11.06 -2.92
CA GLY A 187 -2.69 12.35 -2.27
C GLY A 187 -3.44 12.27 -0.94
N SER A 188 -4.18 13.34 -0.64
CA SER A 188 -4.98 13.47 0.59
C SER A 188 -6.27 12.66 0.48
N ILE A 189 -6.21 11.36 0.78
CA ILE A 189 -7.36 10.45 0.78
C ILE A 189 -7.89 10.31 2.21
N GLU A 190 -9.17 10.63 2.39
CA GLU A 190 -9.87 10.47 3.66
C GLU A 190 -10.27 9.01 3.85
N VAL A 191 -9.97 8.48 5.03
CA VAL A 191 -10.38 7.15 5.47
C VAL A 191 -10.79 7.21 6.95
N PRO A 192 -11.73 6.38 7.40
CA PRO A 192 -12.11 6.33 8.81
C PRO A 192 -10.90 6.09 9.72
N GLU A 193 -10.83 6.82 10.83
CA GLU A 193 -9.71 6.83 11.79
C GLU A 193 -8.35 7.21 11.17
N GLY A 194 -8.37 7.82 9.98
CA GLY A 194 -7.18 8.26 9.25
C GLY A 194 -6.65 9.62 9.69
N SER A 195 -5.55 10.03 9.07
CA SER A 195 -4.92 11.33 9.36
C SER A 195 -5.79 12.51 8.93
N TRP A 196 -6.51 12.38 7.83
CA TRP A 196 -7.34 13.47 7.30
C TRP A 196 -8.66 13.61 8.04
N GLU A 197 -9.29 12.52 8.50
CA GLU A 197 -10.43 12.60 9.41
C GLU A 197 -10.03 13.25 10.74
N ARG A 198 -8.86 12.87 11.29
CA ARG A 198 -8.33 13.53 12.50
C ARG A 198 -8.04 15.00 12.28
N PHE A 199 -7.43 15.37 11.14
CA PHE A 199 -7.20 16.76 10.78
C PHE A 199 -8.51 17.58 10.77
N GLN A 200 -9.57 17.05 10.19
CA GLN A 200 -10.88 17.69 10.16
C GLN A 200 -11.51 17.80 11.55
N ASN A 201 -11.34 16.79 12.40
CA ASN A 201 -11.86 16.80 13.77
C ASN A 201 -11.08 17.70 14.74
N GLU A 202 -9.78 17.90 14.49
CA GLU A 202 -8.89 18.70 15.34
C GLU A 202 -8.85 20.19 14.95
N ASN A 203 -9.42 20.58 13.80
CA ASN A 203 -9.37 21.95 13.29
C ASN A 203 -10.77 22.55 13.09
N SER A 204 -10.84 23.90 13.06
CA SER A 204 -12.08 24.59 12.75
C SER A 204 -12.47 24.41 11.27
N PRO A 205 -13.78 24.55 10.94
CA PRO A 205 -14.25 24.47 9.55
C PRO A 205 -13.49 25.40 8.60
N ASP A 206 -13.18 26.63 9.00
CA ASP A 206 -12.46 27.61 8.18
C ASP A 206 -11.05 27.14 7.82
N VAL A 207 -10.36 26.45 8.76
CA VAL A 207 -9.01 25.89 8.52
C VAL A 207 -9.10 24.72 7.53
N VAL A 208 -10.13 23.86 7.68
CA VAL A 208 -10.36 22.73 6.78
C VAL A 208 -10.73 23.21 5.38
N GLU A 209 -11.64 24.17 5.26
CA GLU A 209 -12.02 24.77 3.98
C GLU A 209 -10.84 25.47 3.30
N GLY A 210 -10.03 26.20 4.08
CA GLY A 210 -8.80 26.82 3.58
C GLY A 210 -7.83 25.78 3.04
N PHE A 211 -7.59 24.68 3.77
CA PHE A 211 -6.73 23.59 3.29
C PHE A 211 -7.26 23.00 1.99
N ILE A 212 -8.57 22.72 1.90
CA ILE A 212 -9.21 22.16 0.71
C ILE A 212 -9.04 23.11 -0.48
N SER A 213 -9.36 24.40 -0.28
CA SER A 213 -9.25 25.43 -1.32
C SER A 213 -7.82 25.57 -1.88
N ASP A 214 -6.83 25.53 -1.00
CA ASP A 214 -5.44 25.81 -1.38
C ASP A 214 -4.72 24.59 -1.94
N ASN A 215 -5.15 23.36 -1.56
CA ASN A 215 -4.38 22.15 -1.85
C ASN A 215 -5.13 21.09 -2.66
N LEU A 216 -6.46 21.11 -2.71
CA LEU A 216 -7.25 20.04 -3.33
C LEU A 216 -8.04 20.56 -4.53
N PRO A 217 -7.51 20.46 -5.77
CA PRO A 217 -8.18 20.97 -6.97
C PRO A 217 -9.57 20.39 -7.22
N MET A 218 -9.86 19.17 -6.75
CA MET A 218 -11.20 18.59 -6.81
C MET A 218 -12.19 19.17 -5.78
N GLY A 219 -11.77 20.14 -4.95
CA GLY A 219 -12.61 20.79 -3.95
C GLY A 219 -13.01 19.89 -2.76
N ARG A 220 -12.34 18.76 -2.57
CA ARG A 220 -12.60 17.82 -1.47
C ARG A 220 -11.44 16.84 -1.28
N PHE A 221 -11.41 16.18 -0.13
CA PHE A 221 -10.54 15.02 0.07
C PHE A 221 -10.88 13.89 -0.91
N GLY A 222 -9.86 13.11 -1.30
CA GLY A 222 -10.03 11.87 -2.03
C GLY A 222 -10.72 10.80 -1.18
N TRP A 223 -11.14 9.71 -1.80
CA TRP A 223 -11.76 8.55 -1.18
C TRP A 223 -11.06 7.26 -1.62
N PRO A 224 -11.12 6.17 -0.83
CA PRO A 224 -10.21 5.04 -1.01
C PRO A 224 -10.55 4.10 -2.18
N GLU A 225 -11.80 4.06 -2.68
CA GLU A 225 -12.24 3.10 -3.71
C GLU A 225 -11.41 3.19 -5.00
N PRO A 226 -11.15 4.38 -5.58
CA PRO A 226 -10.35 4.47 -6.80
C PRO A 226 -8.93 3.91 -6.65
N LEU A 227 -8.35 3.97 -5.44
CA LEU A 227 -7.04 3.37 -5.18
C LEU A 227 -7.15 1.84 -5.18
N GLY A 228 -8.18 1.27 -4.58
CA GLY A 228 -8.44 -0.17 -4.62
C GLY A 228 -8.60 -0.67 -6.05
N ASP A 229 -9.38 0.03 -6.88
CA ASP A 229 -9.57 -0.30 -8.29
C ASP A 229 -8.25 -0.23 -9.08
N LEU A 230 -7.40 0.77 -8.80
CA LEU A 230 -6.09 0.88 -9.41
C LEU A 230 -5.16 -0.27 -8.97
N VAL A 231 -5.22 -0.70 -7.71
CA VAL A 231 -4.48 -1.88 -7.23
C VAL A 231 -4.93 -3.13 -8.00
N ALA A 232 -6.23 -3.37 -8.13
CA ALA A 232 -6.75 -4.51 -8.89
C ALA A 232 -6.33 -4.45 -10.37
N PHE A 233 -6.38 -3.28 -11.00
CA PHE A 233 -5.89 -3.09 -12.36
C PHE A 233 -4.39 -3.37 -12.49
N LEU A 234 -3.54 -2.84 -11.61
CA LEU A 234 -2.10 -3.09 -11.65
C LEU A 234 -1.72 -4.54 -11.33
N ALA A 235 -2.54 -5.24 -10.56
CA ALA A 235 -2.40 -6.68 -10.31
C ALA A 235 -2.81 -7.53 -11.52
N SER A 236 -3.52 -6.97 -12.50
CA SER A 236 -4.14 -7.70 -13.59
C SER A 236 -3.18 -8.10 -14.72
N ASN A 237 -3.67 -8.97 -15.59
CA ASN A 237 -3.01 -9.26 -16.87
C ASN A 237 -3.14 -8.08 -17.87
N ARG A 238 -4.06 -7.13 -17.62
CA ARG A 238 -4.31 -5.97 -18.48
C ARG A 238 -3.22 -4.90 -18.34
N SER A 239 -2.54 -4.86 -17.21
CA SER A 239 -1.40 -3.96 -16.95
C SER A 239 -0.05 -4.54 -17.38
N GLY A 240 -0.03 -5.60 -18.20
CA GLY A 240 1.16 -6.40 -18.52
C GLY A 240 2.38 -5.65 -19.08
N LEU A 241 2.22 -4.40 -19.50
CA LEU A 241 3.32 -3.54 -19.99
C LEU A 241 3.66 -2.40 -18.99
N ILE A 242 2.96 -2.35 -17.85
CA ILE A 242 3.19 -1.31 -16.83
C ILE A 242 4.11 -1.90 -15.75
N THR A 243 5.37 -1.47 -15.71
CA THR A 243 6.32 -1.84 -14.66
C THR A 243 7.29 -0.70 -14.39
N GLY A 244 7.67 -0.50 -13.13
CA GLY A 244 8.55 0.59 -12.69
C GLY A 244 7.92 1.97 -12.75
N SER A 245 6.59 2.04 -12.79
CA SER A 245 5.84 3.29 -12.75
C SER A 245 5.50 3.69 -11.32
N CYS A 246 5.42 5.01 -11.08
CA CYS A 246 4.81 5.60 -9.91
C CYS A 246 3.56 6.35 -10.36
N ILE A 247 2.38 5.74 -10.15
CA ILE A 247 1.12 6.28 -10.62
C ILE A 247 0.50 7.15 -9.53
N VAL A 248 0.25 8.40 -9.85
CA VAL A 248 -0.40 9.36 -8.94
C VAL A 248 -1.91 9.13 -8.94
N ILE A 249 -2.50 9.19 -7.74
CA ILE A 249 -3.95 9.14 -7.51
C ILE A 249 -4.32 10.13 -6.41
N ASP A 250 -4.57 11.37 -6.79
CA ASP A 250 -4.59 12.50 -5.85
C ASP A 250 -5.61 13.61 -6.19
N GLY A 251 -6.39 13.45 -7.25
CA GLY A 251 -7.34 14.49 -7.69
C GLY A 251 -6.68 15.77 -8.20
N GLY A 252 -5.40 15.68 -8.64
CA GLY A 252 -4.63 16.82 -9.14
C GLY A 252 -3.92 17.61 -8.04
N GLN A 253 -3.78 17.06 -6.83
CA GLN A 253 -3.13 17.73 -5.70
C GLN A 253 -1.63 17.96 -5.93
N SER A 254 -0.93 16.97 -6.48
CA SER A 254 0.52 17.05 -6.75
C SER A 254 0.79 18.07 -7.86
N ILE A 255 1.80 18.90 -7.64
CA ILE A 255 2.31 19.86 -8.63
C ILE A 255 3.53 19.32 -9.38
N SER A 256 3.99 18.13 -9.05
CA SER A 256 5.11 17.46 -9.74
C SER A 256 4.69 17.04 -11.16
N MET A 257 5.52 17.38 -12.13
CA MET A 257 5.31 16.95 -13.52
C MET A 257 5.93 15.59 -13.85
N ILE A 258 6.72 15.02 -12.91
CA ILE A 258 7.43 13.76 -13.07
C ILE A 258 7.15 12.80 -11.91
#